data_f505df12a0bb08f173b7e946ebdb3dfb
#
_entry.id   f505df12a0bb08f173b7e946ebdb3dfb
#
_cell.length_a   1.000
_cell.length_b   1.000
_cell.length_c   1.000
_cell.angle_alpha   90.00
_cell.angle_beta   90.00
_cell.angle_gamma   90.00
#
_symmetry.space_group_name_H-M   'P 1'
#
loop_
_entity.id
_entity.type
_entity.pdbx_description
1 polymer ?
#
loop_
_entity_poly.entity_id
_entity_poly.type
_entity_poly.pdbx_seq_one_letter_code
_entity_poly.pdbx_strand_id
1 'polypeptide(L)'
;GFKLNKLNSDIKFPIKHLRILNKDYLLLVTKNNKPLILDRRGNIRIKLPENFTTSTNHFYENDGGIITINDLNQLVRIELNGKISSKQLPDQKNTIHSNKNNLIVLSNGNITINNTDYKIPFGDFDDLNIKGSKNNTYFHFRDVNEKKSYLYNSNGMISGFPIYSTSTFEFSFDKNQDYITFKGDDDELLLYSLN
;
A
#
# COMPACT_ATOMS: atom_id res chain seq x y z
N GLY A 1 30.40 5.49 2.19
CA GLY A 1 29.29 6.24 1.62
C GLY A 1 28.55 5.42 0.57
N PHE A 2 27.39 5.87 0.18
CA PHE A 2 26.58 5.26 -0.90
C PHE A 2 27.29 5.45 -2.23
N LYS A 3 27.58 4.37 -2.93
CA LYS A 3 28.18 4.39 -4.27
C LYS A 3 27.27 3.59 -5.20
N LEU A 4 26.41 4.26 -5.91
CA LEU A 4 25.62 3.63 -6.97
C LEU A 4 26.47 3.60 -8.25
N ASN A 5 26.64 2.43 -8.85
CA ASN A 5 27.17 2.32 -10.18
C ASN A 5 26.27 3.08 -11.17
N LYS A 6 26.86 3.56 -12.29
CA LYS A 6 26.09 4.27 -13.30
C LYS A 6 24.88 3.43 -13.72
N LEU A 7 23.69 4.00 -13.56
CA LEU A 7 22.46 3.39 -14.06
C LEU A 7 22.37 3.56 -15.58
N ASN A 8 21.80 2.56 -16.24
CA ASN A 8 21.54 2.60 -17.68
C ASN A 8 20.34 3.50 -18.05
N SER A 9 19.63 4.02 -17.05
CA SER A 9 18.46 4.88 -17.21
C SER A 9 18.24 5.70 -15.94
N ASP A 10 17.63 6.88 -16.08
CA ASP A 10 17.25 7.73 -14.95
C ASP A 10 16.26 7.03 -14.01
N ILE A 11 16.21 7.48 -12.76
CA ILE A 11 15.24 7.05 -11.77
C ILE A 11 13.89 7.71 -12.07
N LYS A 12 12.82 6.91 -12.05
CA LYS A 12 11.45 7.34 -12.38
C LYS A 12 10.72 7.95 -11.18
N PHE A 13 10.96 7.43 -9.99
CA PHE A 13 10.29 7.82 -8.74
C PHE A 13 11.30 8.06 -7.62
N PRO A 14 10.95 8.79 -6.55
CA PRO A 14 11.78 8.87 -5.36
C PRO A 14 12.14 7.46 -4.83
N ILE A 15 13.37 7.34 -4.32
CA ILE A 15 13.84 6.06 -3.75
C ILE A 15 13.01 5.73 -2.52
N LYS A 16 12.46 4.52 -2.48
CA LYS A 16 11.73 4.00 -1.33
C LYS A 16 12.66 3.20 -0.43
N HIS A 17 12.56 3.42 0.87
CA HIS A 17 13.33 2.70 1.88
C HIS A 17 12.42 1.78 2.68
N LEU A 18 12.76 0.51 2.74
CA LEU A 18 12.14 -0.47 3.63
C LEU A 18 13.20 -1.02 4.59
N ARG A 19 12.78 -1.28 5.84
CA ARG A 19 13.62 -1.95 6.83
C ARG A 19 12.95 -3.24 7.26
N ILE A 20 13.51 -4.37 6.80
CA ILE A 20 12.97 -5.71 7.03
C ILE A 20 14.03 -6.54 7.76
N LEU A 21 13.68 -7.18 8.89
CA LEU A 21 14.58 -7.99 9.71
C LEU A 21 15.92 -7.30 9.99
N ASN A 22 15.87 -6.03 10.40
CA ASN A 22 17.03 -5.17 10.70
C ASN A 22 17.99 -4.91 9.52
N LYS A 23 17.57 -5.19 8.30
CA LYS A 23 18.31 -4.86 7.06
C LYS A 23 17.56 -3.80 6.26
N ASP A 24 18.34 -2.91 5.62
CA ASP A 24 17.76 -1.85 4.78
C ASP A 24 17.72 -2.29 3.33
N TYR A 25 16.61 -1.99 2.68
CA TYR A 25 16.34 -2.23 1.27
C TYR A 25 15.98 -0.89 0.64
N LEU A 26 16.80 -0.43 -0.30
CA LEU A 26 16.55 0.76 -1.09
C LEU A 26 15.98 0.32 -2.44
N LEU A 27 14.73 0.70 -2.68
CA LEU A 27 13.99 0.30 -3.86
C LEU A 27 13.88 1.52 -4.78
N LEU A 28 14.26 1.34 -6.00
CA LEU A 28 14.13 2.35 -7.05
C LEU A 28 13.60 1.71 -8.33
N VAL A 29 12.92 2.49 -9.13
CA VAL A 29 12.44 2.11 -10.46
C VAL A 29 13.01 3.09 -11.47
N THR A 30 13.62 2.56 -12.51
CA THR A 30 14.17 3.37 -13.61
C THR A 30 13.06 3.80 -14.59
N LYS A 31 13.33 4.79 -15.43
CA LYS A 31 12.40 5.21 -16.51
C LYS A 31 12.03 4.07 -17.45
N ASN A 32 12.86 3.04 -17.55
CA ASN A 32 12.58 1.82 -18.34
C ASN A 32 11.77 0.76 -17.55
N ASN A 33 11.12 1.15 -16.45
CA ASN A 33 10.35 0.29 -15.58
C ASN A 33 11.15 -0.87 -14.95
N LYS A 34 12.48 -0.76 -14.89
CA LYS A 34 13.33 -1.76 -14.23
C LYS A 34 13.50 -1.42 -12.77
N PRO A 35 12.98 -2.24 -11.84
CA PRO A 35 13.23 -2.06 -10.42
C PRO A 35 14.61 -2.60 -10.02
N LEU A 36 15.22 -1.93 -9.06
CA LEU A 36 16.44 -2.38 -8.38
C LEU A 36 16.22 -2.38 -6.87
N ILE A 37 16.73 -3.41 -6.21
CA ILE A 37 16.69 -3.54 -4.75
C ILE A 37 18.13 -3.54 -4.24
N LEU A 38 18.51 -2.46 -3.56
CA LEU A 38 19.88 -2.18 -3.18
C LEU A 38 20.05 -2.19 -1.65
N ASP A 39 21.29 -2.37 -1.21
CA ASP A 39 21.71 -2.13 0.17
C ASP A 39 22.07 -0.65 0.40
N ARG A 40 22.42 -0.27 1.65
CA ARG A 40 22.86 1.07 2.02
C ARG A 40 24.16 1.52 1.33
N ARG A 41 24.92 0.61 0.73
CA ARG A 41 26.17 0.93 0.02
C ARG A 41 25.94 1.13 -1.48
N GLY A 42 24.72 0.81 -1.98
CA GLY A 42 24.38 0.87 -3.40
C GLY A 42 24.64 -0.42 -4.16
N ASN A 43 24.95 -1.53 -3.46
CA ASN A 43 25.10 -2.83 -4.11
C ASN A 43 23.74 -3.49 -4.29
N ILE A 44 23.58 -4.31 -5.33
CA ILE A 44 22.37 -5.12 -5.52
C ILE A 44 22.23 -6.07 -4.34
N ARG A 45 21.15 -5.90 -3.57
CA ARG A 45 20.83 -6.76 -2.43
C ARG A 45 19.99 -7.96 -2.83
N ILE A 46 19.03 -7.75 -3.72
CA ILE A 46 18.21 -8.81 -4.31
C ILE A 46 18.28 -8.66 -5.82
N LYS A 47 18.73 -9.70 -6.50
CA LYS A 47 18.76 -9.76 -7.97
C LYS A 47 17.39 -10.19 -8.46
N LEU A 48 16.73 -9.32 -9.22
CA LEU A 48 15.46 -9.60 -9.88
C LEU A 48 15.71 -10.20 -11.28
N PRO A 49 14.74 -10.99 -11.81
CA PRO A 49 14.79 -11.45 -13.20
C PRO A 49 14.85 -10.29 -14.19
N GLU A 50 15.55 -10.51 -15.30
CA GLU A 50 15.74 -9.47 -16.32
C GLU A 50 14.42 -8.99 -16.96
N ASN A 51 13.44 -9.87 -17.05
CA ASN A 51 12.10 -9.58 -17.58
C ASN A 51 11.14 -8.98 -16.54
N PHE A 52 11.56 -8.83 -15.27
CA PHE A 52 10.72 -8.22 -14.25
C PHE A 52 10.64 -6.71 -14.46
N THR A 53 9.43 -6.17 -14.62
CA THR A 53 9.15 -4.74 -14.79
C THR A 53 8.01 -4.30 -13.89
N THR A 54 8.07 -3.05 -13.46
CA THR A 54 6.98 -2.38 -12.75
C THR A 54 6.97 -0.89 -13.06
N SER A 55 5.80 -0.36 -13.38
CA SER A 55 5.58 1.06 -13.64
C SER A 55 5.22 1.86 -12.39
N THR A 56 5.17 1.21 -11.23
CA THR A 56 4.79 1.83 -9.95
C THR A 56 5.94 1.83 -8.94
N ASN A 57 5.80 2.65 -7.89
CA ASN A 57 6.68 2.65 -6.71
C ASN A 57 6.00 2.05 -5.47
N HIS A 58 5.00 1.21 -5.69
CA HIS A 58 4.22 0.57 -4.63
C HIS A 58 4.94 -0.70 -4.14
N PHE A 59 6.02 -0.50 -3.41
CA PHE A 59 6.73 -1.57 -2.71
C PHE A 59 6.42 -1.48 -1.22
N TYR A 60 6.03 -2.58 -0.63
CA TYR A 60 5.70 -2.66 0.79
C TYR A 60 6.33 -3.88 1.44
N GLU A 61 6.61 -3.77 2.74
CA GLU A 61 6.89 -4.94 3.55
C GLU A 61 5.59 -5.71 3.80
N ASN A 62 5.63 -7.02 3.63
CA ASN A 62 4.56 -7.91 4.04
C ASN A 62 5.14 -9.25 4.47
N ASP A 63 4.85 -9.67 5.70
CA ASP A 63 5.27 -10.95 6.27
C ASP A 63 6.75 -11.29 5.98
N GLY A 64 7.62 -10.31 6.28
CA GLY A 64 9.07 -10.43 6.13
C GLY A 64 9.59 -10.47 4.69
N GLY A 65 8.75 -10.25 3.69
CA GLY A 65 9.10 -10.10 2.28
C GLY A 65 8.75 -8.72 1.74
N ILE A 66 8.95 -8.54 0.43
CA ILE A 66 8.57 -7.31 -0.29
C ILE A 66 7.46 -7.66 -1.26
N ILE A 67 6.39 -6.87 -1.29
CA ILE A 67 5.30 -7.01 -2.25
C ILE A 67 5.20 -5.77 -3.15
N THR A 68 4.77 -6.00 -4.38
CA THR A 68 4.50 -4.96 -5.39
C THR A 68 3.51 -5.48 -6.44
N ILE A 69 3.10 -4.61 -7.36
CA ILE A 69 2.40 -4.99 -8.60
C ILE A 69 3.38 -4.81 -9.76
N ASN A 70 3.46 -5.80 -10.66
CA ASN A 70 4.27 -5.72 -11.88
C ASN A 70 3.44 -5.20 -13.08
N ASP A 71 4.11 -4.95 -14.22
CA ASP A 71 3.45 -4.45 -15.43
C ASP A 71 2.53 -5.48 -16.10
N LEU A 72 2.56 -6.75 -15.66
CA LEU A 72 1.61 -7.80 -16.06
C LEU A 72 0.36 -7.85 -15.18
N ASN A 73 0.16 -6.83 -14.34
CA ASN A 73 -0.94 -6.75 -13.37
C ASN A 73 -0.99 -7.95 -12.41
N GLN A 74 0.16 -8.36 -11.93
CA GLN A 74 0.28 -9.42 -10.93
C GLN A 74 0.71 -8.85 -9.60
N LEU A 75 0.10 -9.31 -8.53
CA LEU A 75 0.62 -9.14 -7.18
C LEU A 75 1.86 -10.03 -7.04
N VAL A 76 3.00 -9.42 -6.81
CA VAL A 76 4.29 -10.10 -6.75
C VAL A 76 4.84 -10.04 -5.34
N ARG A 77 5.24 -11.20 -4.82
CA ARG A 77 5.99 -11.33 -3.58
C ARG A 77 7.45 -11.67 -3.91
N ILE A 78 8.35 -10.89 -3.34
CA ILE A 78 9.80 -11.04 -3.47
C ILE A 78 10.34 -11.43 -2.09
N GLU A 79 10.80 -12.66 -1.95
CA GLU A 79 11.46 -13.14 -0.75
C GLU A 79 12.86 -12.52 -0.61
N LEU A 80 13.36 -12.40 0.62
CA LEU A 80 14.68 -11.80 0.86
C LEU A 80 15.85 -12.63 0.31
N ASN A 81 15.64 -13.89 -0.03
CA ASN A 81 16.58 -14.77 -0.74
C ASN A 81 16.52 -14.63 -2.27
N GLY A 82 15.62 -13.77 -2.80
CA GLY A 82 15.43 -13.53 -4.22
C GLY A 82 14.40 -14.43 -4.91
N LYS A 83 13.77 -15.37 -4.20
CA LYS A 83 12.64 -16.13 -4.76
C LYS A 83 11.46 -15.20 -5.01
N ILE A 84 10.82 -15.38 -6.16
CA ILE A 84 9.65 -14.58 -6.57
C ILE A 84 8.47 -15.52 -6.77
N SER A 85 7.33 -15.09 -6.26
CA SER A 85 6.02 -15.68 -6.56
C SER A 85 5.05 -14.59 -7.00
N SER A 86 4.08 -14.93 -7.83
CA SER A 86 3.08 -13.97 -8.33
C SER A 86 1.70 -14.59 -8.36
N LYS A 87 0.69 -13.73 -8.19
CA LYS A 87 -0.73 -14.05 -8.33
C LYS A 87 -1.36 -13.05 -9.29
N GLN A 88 -2.08 -13.54 -10.31
CA GLN A 88 -2.80 -12.67 -11.22
C GLN A 88 -3.92 -11.92 -10.48
N LEU A 89 -4.00 -10.62 -10.70
CA LEU A 89 -5.07 -9.78 -10.20
C LEU A 89 -6.20 -9.69 -11.23
N PRO A 90 -7.47 -9.57 -10.78
CA PRO A 90 -8.63 -9.65 -11.67
C PRO A 90 -8.77 -8.45 -12.62
N ASP A 91 -8.34 -7.26 -12.21
CA ASP A 91 -8.50 -6.01 -12.95
C ASP A 91 -7.16 -5.37 -13.34
N GLN A 92 -7.19 -4.51 -14.36
CA GLN A 92 -5.99 -3.78 -14.78
C GLN A 92 -5.64 -2.59 -13.85
N LYS A 93 -6.63 -2.01 -13.15
CA LYS A 93 -6.42 -0.92 -12.20
C LYS A 93 -6.46 -1.47 -10.78
N ASN A 94 -5.32 -1.88 -10.26
CA ASN A 94 -5.18 -2.37 -8.90
C ASN A 94 -4.25 -1.47 -8.10
N THR A 95 -4.59 -1.21 -6.86
CA THR A 95 -3.75 -0.50 -5.89
C THR A 95 -3.54 -1.40 -4.69
N ILE A 96 -2.33 -1.38 -4.15
CA ILE A 96 -1.99 -2.15 -2.95
C ILE A 96 -1.43 -1.25 -1.87
N HIS A 97 -1.66 -1.64 -0.64
CA HIS A 97 -0.94 -1.14 0.50
C HIS A 97 -0.66 -2.30 1.47
N SER A 98 0.46 -2.24 2.18
CA SER A 98 0.76 -3.22 3.21
C SER A 98 1.56 -2.58 4.34
N ASN A 99 1.35 -3.10 5.54
CA ASN A 99 2.22 -2.92 6.67
C ASN A 99 2.48 -4.29 7.31
N LYS A 100 3.74 -4.71 7.37
CA LYS A 100 4.19 -5.98 7.96
C LYS A 100 3.26 -7.18 7.67
N ASN A 101 2.19 -7.34 8.46
CA ASN A 101 1.30 -8.52 8.44
C ASN A 101 -0.04 -8.27 7.73
N ASN A 102 -0.34 -7.04 7.36
CA ASN A 102 -1.61 -6.69 6.73
C ASN A 102 -1.41 -6.31 5.28
N LEU A 103 -2.23 -6.85 4.42
CA LEU A 103 -2.27 -6.55 2.99
C LEU A 103 -3.68 -6.17 2.59
N ILE A 104 -3.80 -5.06 1.88
CA ILE A 104 -5.01 -4.64 1.22
C ILE A 104 -4.74 -4.53 -0.29
N VAL A 105 -5.60 -5.14 -1.08
CA VAL A 105 -5.63 -5.02 -2.54
C VAL A 105 -6.96 -4.40 -2.91
N LEU A 106 -6.92 -3.24 -3.50
CA LEU A 106 -8.10 -2.52 -3.99
C LEU A 106 -8.17 -2.68 -5.50
N SER A 107 -9.25 -3.28 -5.95
CA SER A 107 -9.63 -3.46 -7.35
C SER A 107 -10.96 -2.76 -7.60
N ASN A 108 -11.31 -2.55 -8.86
CA ASN A 108 -12.60 -1.96 -9.18
C ASN A 108 -13.75 -2.92 -8.78
N GLY A 109 -14.64 -2.47 -7.91
CA GLY A 109 -15.75 -3.26 -7.39
C GLY A 109 -15.42 -4.29 -6.32
N ASN A 110 -14.15 -4.39 -5.89
CA ASN A 110 -13.72 -5.36 -4.88
C ASN A 110 -12.55 -4.87 -4.04
N ILE A 111 -12.54 -5.20 -2.76
CA ILE A 111 -11.40 -5.01 -1.87
C ILE A 111 -11.04 -6.34 -1.20
N THR A 112 -9.78 -6.73 -1.27
CA THR A 112 -9.24 -7.90 -0.57
C THR A 112 -8.43 -7.44 0.63
N ILE A 113 -8.82 -7.85 1.82
CA ILE A 113 -8.13 -7.57 3.09
C ILE A 113 -7.64 -8.89 3.66
N ASN A 114 -6.33 -9.09 3.75
CA ASN A 114 -5.72 -10.30 4.30
C ASN A 114 -6.34 -11.60 3.75
N ASN A 115 -6.55 -11.67 2.43
CA ASN A 115 -7.20 -12.77 1.68
C ASN A 115 -8.72 -12.89 1.85
N THR A 116 -9.40 -11.98 2.52
CA THR A 116 -10.87 -11.92 2.57
C THR A 116 -11.37 -10.86 1.60
N ASP A 117 -12.28 -11.24 0.71
CA ASP A 117 -12.84 -10.38 -0.32
C ASP A 117 -14.15 -9.73 0.16
N TYR A 118 -14.27 -8.42 -0.10
CA TYR A 118 -15.47 -7.64 0.14
C TYR A 118 -15.87 -6.92 -1.14
N LYS A 119 -17.16 -6.93 -1.45
CA LYS A 119 -17.71 -6.12 -2.56
C LYS A 119 -17.80 -4.66 -2.17
N ILE A 120 -17.36 -3.80 -3.06
CA ILE A 120 -17.48 -2.35 -2.95
C ILE A 120 -18.11 -1.81 -4.23
N PRO A 121 -18.69 -0.61 -4.23
CA PRO A 121 -19.13 0.06 -5.45
C PRO A 121 -17.98 0.23 -6.45
N PHE A 122 -18.31 0.41 -7.72
CA PHE A 122 -17.34 0.90 -8.69
C PHE A 122 -17.05 2.37 -8.41
N GLY A 123 -15.78 2.77 -8.47
CA GLY A 123 -15.38 4.13 -8.17
C GLY A 123 -13.92 4.41 -8.51
N ASP A 124 -13.52 5.66 -8.35
CA ASP A 124 -12.12 6.09 -8.46
C ASP A 124 -11.54 6.27 -7.05
N PHE A 125 -10.88 5.22 -6.59
CA PHE A 125 -10.39 5.15 -5.23
C PHE A 125 -8.94 5.58 -5.11
N ASP A 126 -8.68 6.39 -4.09
CA ASP A 126 -7.33 6.77 -3.63
C ASP A 126 -7.19 6.61 -2.11
N ASP A 127 -6.11 7.19 -1.56
CA ASP A 127 -5.82 7.23 -0.12
C ASP A 127 -5.85 5.86 0.58
N LEU A 128 -5.53 4.79 -0.19
CA LEU A 128 -5.45 3.46 0.37
C LEU A 128 -4.42 3.40 1.48
N ASN A 129 -4.86 3.15 2.70
CA ASN A 129 -4.04 3.24 3.90
C ASN A 129 -4.37 2.15 4.92
N ILE A 130 -3.36 1.72 5.67
CA ILE A 130 -3.51 0.80 6.80
C ILE A 130 -3.01 1.52 8.05
N LYS A 131 -3.87 1.70 9.01
CA LYS A 131 -3.54 2.31 10.30
C LYS A 131 -3.89 1.32 11.41
N GLY A 132 -3.17 1.38 12.50
CA GLY A 132 -3.41 0.45 13.59
C GLY A 132 -3.01 0.99 14.94
N SER A 133 -3.83 0.68 15.92
CA SER A 133 -3.51 0.72 17.34
C SER A 133 -2.91 -0.63 17.77
N LYS A 134 -2.64 -0.78 19.06
CA LYS A 134 -2.16 -2.05 19.63
C LYS A 134 -3.16 -3.21 19.44
N ASN A 135 -4.45 -2.89 19.42
CA ASN A 135 -5.54 -3.88 19.44
C ASN A 135 -6.32 -3.94 18.13
N ASN A 136 -6.31 -2.88 17.32
CA ASN A 136 -7.14 -2.75 16.12
C ASN A 136 -6.30 -2.40 14.90
N THR A 137 -6.71 -2.90 13.74
CA THR A 137 -6.16 -2.51 12.45
C THR A 137 -7.30 -2.03 11.57
N TYR A 138 -7.12 -0.85 10.98
CA TYR A 138 -8.09 -0.19 10.12
C TYR A 138 -7.55 -0.08 8.72
N PHE A 139 -8.40 -0.32 7.74
CA PHE A 139 -8.14 -0.22 6.31
C PHE A 139 -9.03 0.89 5.76
N HIS A 140 -8.41 1.94 5.28
CA HIS A 140 -9.09 3.13 4.77
C HIS A 140 -8.80 3.34 3.29
N PHE A 141 -9.80 3.74 2.54
CA PHE A 141 -9.70 4.27 1.19
C PHE A 141 -10.87 5.21 0.91
N ARG A 142 -10.72 6.06 -0.11
CA ARG A 142 -11.71 7.09 -0.44
C ARG A 142 -12.08 7.03 -1.92
N ASP A 143 -13.39 7.12 -2.22
CA ASP A 143 -13.88 7.44 -3.54
C ASP A 143 -13.76 8.96 -3.74
N VAL A 144 -12.91 9.37 -4.68
CA VAL A 144 -12.61 10.79 -4.91
C VAL A 144 -13.79 11.52 -5.55
N ASN A 145 -14.50 10.83 -6.44
CA ASN A 145 -15.62 11.44 -7.19
C ASN A 145 -16.86 11.59 -6.32
N GLU A 146 -17.17 10.54 -5.56
CA GLU A 146 -18.34 10.53 -4.66
C GLU A 146 -18.04 11.20 -3.31
N LYS A 147 -16.77 11.55 -3.03
CA LYS A 147 -16.32 12.08 -1.74
C LYS A 147 -16.73 11.19 -0.57
N LYS A 148 -16.68 9.88 -0.75
CA LYS A 148 -17.03 8.88 0.26
C LYS A 148 -15.79 8.17 0.77
N SER A 149 -15.62 8.14 2.08
CA SER A 149 -14.56 7.41 2.75
C SER A 149 -15.09 6.13 3.33
N TYR A 150 -14.37 5.05 3.08
CA TYR A 150 -14.66 3.69 3.50
C TYR A 150 -13.67 3.28 4.59
N LEU A 151 -14.18 2.66 5.64
CA LEU A 151 -13.36 2.16 6.74
C LEU A 151 -13.71 0.72 7.05
N TYR A 152 -12.71 -0.14 7.05
CA TYR A 152 -12.81 -1.56 7.33
C TYR A 152 -11.91 -1.94 8.51
N ASN A 153 -12.26 -3.03 9.16
CA ASN A 153 -11.37 -3.78 10.04
C ASN A 153 -11.33 -5.27 9.59
N SER A 154 -10.77 -6.16 10.40
CA SER A 154 -10.72 -7.60 10.10
C SER A 154 -12.10 -8.27 9.98
N ASN A 155 -13.15 -7.64 10.49
CA ASN A 155 -14.52 -8.18 10.49
C ASN A 155 -15.37 -7.63 9.32
N GLY A 156 -14.85 -6.69 8.56
CA GLY A 156 -15.55 -6.07 7.44
C GLY A 156 -15.66 -4.56 7.57
N MET A 157 -16.61 -3.97 6.86
CA MET A 157 -16.85 -2.52 6.91
C MET A 157 -17.39 -2.12 8.28
N ILE A 158 -16.82 -1.08 8.86
CA ILE A 158 -17.25 -0.54 10.15
C ILE A 158 -18.64 0.08 10.02
N SER A 159 -19.49 -0.15 11.00
CA SER A 159 -20.85 0.39 11.04
C SER A 159 -20.83 1.92 10.91
N GLY A 160 -21.77 2.46 10.11
CA GLY A 160 -21.86 3.89 9.81
C GLY A 160 -21.02 4.34 8.61
N PHE A 161 -20.21 3.46 8.01
CA PHE A 161 -19.49 3.75 6.77
C PHE A 161 -20.20 3.19 5.54
N PRO A 162 -20.01 3.78 4.32
CA PRO A 162 -19.14 4.93 4.04
C PRO A 162 -19.74 6.25 4.54
N ILE A 163 -18.84 7.21 4.84
CA ILE A 163 -19.23 8.57 5.24
C ILE A 163 -18.71 9.60 4.22
N TYR A 164 -19.39 10.75 4.15
CA TYR A 164 -18.93 11.86 3.31
C TYR A 164 -17.66 12.47 3.92
N SER A 165 -16.63 12.70 3.09
CA SER A 165 -15.37 13.27 3.52
C SER A 165 -14.67 13.96 2.35
N THR A 166 -14.27 15.21 2.55
CA THR A 166 -13.50 16.00 1.56
C THR A 166 -11.99 15.87 1.76
N SER A 167 -11.55 15.22 2.84
CA SER A 167 -10.15 14.96 3.15
C SER A 167 -9.90 13.49 3.50
N THR A 168 -8.63 13.11 3.57
CA THR A 168 -8.19 11.85 4.17
C THR A 168 -8.49 11.81 5.66
N PHE A 169 -8.52 10.61 6.23
CA PHE A 169 -8.66 10.44 7.68
C PHE A 169 -7.32 10.58 8.39
N GLU A 170 -7.30 11.40 9.43
CA GLU A 170 -6.25 11.38 10.43
C GLU A 170 -6.70 10.50 11.60
N PHE A 171 -5.85 9.57 11.99
CA PHE A 171 -6.14 8.61 13.05
C PHE A 171 -5.46 9.01 14.35
N SER A 172 -6.22 8.97 15.44
CA SER A 172 -5.71 9.11 16.80
C SER A 172 -6.09 7.88 17.63
N PHE A 173 -5.12 7.34 18.33
CA PHE A 173 -5.28 6.13 19.13
C PHE A 173 -5.03 6.45 20.60
N ASP A 174 -6.04 6.24 21.42
CA ASP A 174 -5.92 6.34 22.88
C ASP A 174 -6.04 4.93 23.50
N LYS A 175 -5.77 4.82 24.80
CA LYS A 175 -5.77 3.55 25.52
C LYS A 175 -7.12 2.84 25.48
N ASN A 176 -8.21 3.60 25.43
CA ASN A 176 -9.57 3.09 25.57
C ASN A 176 -10.42 3.28 24.30
N GLN A 177 -9.97 4.14 23.36
CA GLN A 177 -10.80 4.56 22.24
C GLN A 177 -9.93 4.99 21.06
N ASP A 178 -10.29 4.53 19.89
CA ASP A 178 -9.71 4.98 18.64
C ASP A 178 -10.61 6.06 18.01
N TYR A 179 -10.00 7.05 17.37
CA TYR A 179 -10.70 8.19 16.74
C TYR A 179 -10.20 8.43 15.35
N ILE A 180 -11.08 8.98 14.51
CA ILE A 180 -10.73 9.58 13.23
C ILE A 180 -11.16 11.04 13.18
N THR A 181 -10.38 11.85 12.51
CA THR A 181 -10.68 13.26 12.23
C THR A 181 -10.59 13.48 10.72
N PHE A 182 -11.50 14.24 10.16
CA PHE A 182 -11.55 14.56 8.73
C PHE A 182 -12.37 15.83 8.47
N LYS A 183 -12.27 16.36 7.24
CA LYS A 183 -13.11 17.46 6.78
C LYS A 183 -14.41 16.91 6.16
N GLY A 184 -15.53 17.43 6.66
CA GLY A 184 -16.85 17.25 6.08
C GLY A 184 -17.15 18.27 4.98
N ASP A 185 -18.42 18.57 4.78
CA ASP A 185 -18.88 19.72 3.99
C ASP A 185 -18.56 21.05 4.71
N ASP A 186 -18.55 22.14 3.96
CA ASP A 186 -18.39 23.51 4.51
C ASP A 186 -17.13 23.71 5.38
N ASP A 187 -16.05 22.96 5.10
CA ASP A 187 -14.79 22.99 5.85
C ASP A 187 -14.92 22.60 7.35
N GLU A 188 -16.00 21.97 7.74
CA GLU A 188 -16.16 21.45 9.10
C GLU A 188 -15.14 20.38 9.42
N LEU A 189 -14.55 20.46 10.62
CA LEU A 189 -13.70 19.40 11.16
C LEU A 189 -14.56 18.46 12.00
N LEU A 190 -14.67 17.23 11.56
CA LEU A 190 -15.47 16.18 12.22
C LEU A 190 -14.57 15.20 12.97
N LEU A 191 -15.01 14.81 14.17
CA LEU A 191 -14.36 13.81 15.02
C LEU A 191 -15.32 12.65 15.25
N TYR A 192 -14.90 11.44 14.90
CA TYR A 192 -15.66 10.21 15.13
C TYR A 192 -14.88 9.27 16.04
N SER A 193 -15.60 8.65 16.99
CA SER A 193 -15.06 7.56 17.79
C SER A 193 -15.31 6.22 17.08
N LEU A 194 -14.28 5.39 17.04
CA LEU A 194 -14.33 4.03 16.49
C LEU A 194 -14.48 3.03 17.64
N ASN A 195 -15.62 2.35 17.70
CA ASN A 195 -15.91 1.34 18.73
C ASN A 195 -15.57 -0.07 18.23
#